data_174a6888a97b1281d9ef939109a74117
#
_entry.id   174a6888a97b1281d9ef939109a74117
#
_cell.length_a   1.000
_cell.length_b   1.000
_cell.length_c   1.000
_cell.angle_alpha   90.00
_cell.angle_beta   90.00
_cell.angle_gamma   90.00
#
_symmetry.space_group_name_H-M   'P 1'
#
loop_
_entity.id
_entity.type
_entity.pdbx_description
1 polymer ?
#
loop_
_entity_poly.entity_id
_entity_poly.type
_entity_poly.pdbx_seq_one_letter_code
_entity_poly.pdbx_strand_id
1 'polypeptide(L)'
;RKDYKNVQFTVKLKNETLRIPRKKVTVKGGTYFLWPFNQSLSGVLLKYSTTQPICSLAEGNNNTYFFFEDDLIPGEYFIDNKDIQDLKVKNGTFRKEKNGYFIDQLTPGKECTIEATKNNGAIVRFVTLTEEESDYIWKGTIKGKEFVVISNSSLIYDNDKITLIDERPSTEAW
;
A
#
# COMPACT_ATOMS: atom_id res chain seq x y z
N ARG A 1 -13.77 0.06 25.50
CA ARG A 1 -13.47 -1.23 24.86
C ARG A 1 -12.10 -1.69 25.32
N LYS A 2 -11.88 -3.03 25.41
CA LYS A 2 -10.64 -3.60 25.96
C LYS A 2 -9.61 -3.81 24.85
N ASP A 3 -8.33 -3.48 25.14
CA ASP A 3 -7.22 -3.77 24.22
C ASP A 3 -6.82 -5.25 24.31
N TYR A 4 -6.43 -5.79 23.17
CA TYR A 4 -5.91 -7.15 23.02
C TYR A 4 -4.41 -7.10 22.80
N LYS A 5 -3.63 -7.60 23.75
CA LYS A 5 -2.15 -7.64 23.69
C LYS A 5 -1.67 -8.94 23.07
N ASN A 6 -0.49 -8.88 22.46
CA ASN A 6 0.18 -10.05 21.87
C ASN A 6 -0.63 -10.78 20.79
N VAL A 7 -1.40 -10.04 20.00
CA VAL A 7 -2.21 -10.59 18.91
C VAL A 7 -1.33 -11.02 17.75
N GLN A 8 -1.58 -12.21 17.25
CA GLN A 8 -1.02 -12.76 16.02
C GLN A 8 -2.00 -13.77 15.46
N PHE A 9 -2.36 -13.62 14.20
CA PHE A 9 -3.25 -14.56 13.51
C PHE A 9 -2.43 -15.67 12.87
N THR A 10 -2.99 -16.88 12.87
CA THR A 10 -2.39 -18.03 12.18
C THR A 10 -3.34 -18.46 11.07
N VAL A 11 -2.86 -18.39 9.84
CA VAL A 11 -3.62 -18.82 8.66
C VAL A 11 -2.98 -20.08 8.11
N LYS A 12 -3.74 -21.17 8.13
CA LYS A 12 -3.30 -22.47 7.59
C LYS A 12 -3.76 -22.60 6.15
N LEU A 13 -2.81 -22.67 5.23
CA LEU A 13 -3.01 -22.99 3.82
C LEU A 13 -2.67 -24.45 3.55
N LYS A 14 -3.00 -24.94 2.35
CA LYS A 14 -2.73 -26.32 1.95
C LYS A 14 -1.23 -26.68 2.09
N ASN A 15 -0.32 -25.77 1.72
CA ASN A 15 1.10 -26.02 1.63
C ASN A 15 1.96 -25.18 2.58
N GLU A 16 1.37 -24.24 3.30
CA GLU A 16 2.09 -23.36 4.23
C GLU A 16 1.20 -22.86 5.37
N THR A 17 1.86 -22.40 6.42
CA THR A 17 1.16 -21.72 7.53
C THR A 17 1.78 -20.34 7.69
N LEU A 18 0.94 -19.32 7.62
CA LEU A 18 1.33 -17.92 7.78
C LEU A 18 0.97 -17.42 9.18
N ARG A 19 1.84 -16.60 9.76
CA ARG A 19 1.61 -15.87 11.01
C ARG A 19 1.60 -14.38 10.68
N ILE A 20 0.50 -13.69 11.00
CA ILE A 20 0.23 -12.31 10.59
C ILE A 20 -0.26 -11.51 11.79
N PRO A 21 0.36 -10.40 12.14
CA PRO A 21 1.70 -9.95 11.75
C PRO A 21 2.78 -10.94 12.21
N ARG A 22 3.99 -10.87 11.66
CA ARG A 22 5.09 -11.73 12.12
C ARG A 22 5.51 -11.46 13.55
N LYS A 23 5.48 -10.19 13.96
CA LYS A 23 5.64 -9.79 15.35
C LYS A 23 4.26 -9.59 15.96
N LYS A 24 4.09 -10.08 17.18
CA LYS A 24 2.84 -9.87 17.92
C LYS A 24 2.61 -8.39 18.17
N VAL A 25 1.39 -7.93 17.98
CA VAL A 25 0.98 -6.53 18.12
C VAL A 25 -0.08 -6.37 19.21
N THR A 26 -0.32 -5.13 19.62
CA THR A 26 -1.47 -4.79 20.45
C THR A 26 -2.56 -4.23 19.55
N VAL A 27 -3.72 -4.85 19.57
CA VAL A 27 -4.91 -4.35 18.87
C VAL A 27 -5.76 -3.60 19.88
N LYS A 28 -5.95 -2.31 19.67
CA LYS A 28 -6.79 -1.48 20.56
C LYS A 28 -8.26 -1.84 20.42
N GLY A 29 -8.98 -1.72 21.51
CA GLY A 29 -10.41 -2.03 21.53
C GLY A 29 -11.22 -1.08 20.65
N GLY A 30 -11.86 -1.64 19.63
CA GLY A 30 -12.64 -0.89 18.65
C GLY A 30 -11.94 -0.65 17.32
N THR A 31 -10.67 -1.03 17.19
CA THR A 31 -9.95 -1.05 15.91
C THR A 31 -10.58 -2.10 14.99
N TYR A 32 -10.70 -1.75 13.74
CA TYR A 32 -11.02 -2.66 12.64
C TYR A 32 -10.00 -2.43 11.53
N PHE A 33 -9.69 -3.48 10.80
CA PHE A 33 -8.77 -3.41 9.67
C PHE A 33 -9.17 -4.41 8.59
N LEU A 34 -8.79 -4.10 7.36
CA LEU A 34 -8.94 -4.97 6.20
C LEU A 34 -7.56 -5.30 5.65
N TRP A 35 -7.08 -6.50 5.90
CA TRP A 35 -5.80 -6.97 5.38
C TRP A 35 -5.99 -7.83 4.13
N PRO A 36 -5.33 -7.50 3.02
CA PRO A 36 -5.34 -8.34 1.84
C PRO A 36 -4.60 -9.64 2.11
N PHE A 37 -5.16 -10.72 1.62
CA PHE A 37 -4.62 -12.05 1.80
C PHE A 37 -4.79 -12.87 0.52
N ASN A 38 -3.69 -13.52 0.07
CA ASN A 38 -3.63 -14.40 -1.10
C ASN A 38 -4.26 -13.77 -2.35
N GLN A 39 -3.90 -12.52 -2.65
CA GLN A 39 -4.42 -11.77 -3.79
C GLN A 39 -3.41 -11.69 -4.91
N SER A 40 -3.84 -12.00 -6.14
CA SER A 40 -3.04 -11.77 -7.34
C SER A 40 -3.26 -10.34 -7.83
N LEU A 41 -2.23 -9.51 -7.70
CA LEU A 41 -2.21 -8.11 -8.12
C LEU A 41 -1.39 -7.98 -9.40
N SER A 42 -2.04 -7.89 -10.54
CA SER A 42 -1.42 -7.86 -11.88
C SER A 42 -0.38 -8.98 -12.11
N GLY A 43 -0.68 -10.18 -11.58
CA GLY A 43 0.18 -11.35 -11.69
C GLY A 43 1.30 -11.45 -10.64
N VAL A 44 1.42 -10.50 -9.73
CA VAL A 44 2.22 -10.63 -8.51
C VAL A 44 1.33 -11.13 -7.38
N LEU A 45 1.67 -12.24 -6.76
CA LEU A 45 0.91 -12.80 -5.65
C LEU A 45 1.31 -12.13 -4.35
N LEU A 46 0.44 -11.27 -3.82
CA LEU A 46 0.52 -10.77 -2.46
C LEU A 46 -0.02 -11.84 -1.52
N LYS A 47 0.88 -12.54 -0.81
CA LYS A 47 0.48 -13.55 0.16
C LYS A 47 -0.30 -12.93 1.31
N TYR A 48 0.17 -11.80 1.82
CA TYR A 48 -0.57 -10.93 2.74
C TYR A 48 0.09 -9.57 2.89
N SER A 49 -0.67 -8.61 3.40
CA SER A 49 -0.13 -7.38 3.98
C SER A 49 -0.90 -7.01 5.24
N THR A 50 -0.25 -6.27 6.16
CA THR A 50 -0.91 -5.63 7.30
C THR A 50 -1.25 -4.17 7.01
N THR A 51 -0.94 -3.67 5.81
CA THR A 51 -1.43 -2.38 5.30
C THR A 51 -2.79 -2.54 4.65
N GLN A 52 -3.58 -1.48 4.63
CA GLN A 52 -4.94 -1.51 4.11
C GLN A 52 -5.00 -0.98 2.67
N PRO A 53 -5.68 -1.69 1.74
CA PRO A 53 -5.75 -1.27 0.34
C PRO A 53 -6.68 -0.07 0.17
N ILE A 54 -6.31 0.86 -0.72
CA ILE A 54 -7.10 2.05 -1.06
C ILE A 54 -7.61 1.96 -2.49
N CYS A 55 -6.67 2.00 -3.47
CA CYS A 55 -7.00 1.99 -4.89
C CYS A 55 -5.83 1.47 -5.73
N SER A 56 -6.03 1.42 -7.03
CA SER A 56 -4.99 1.10 -8.00
C SER A 56 -5.03 2.03 -9.20
N LEU A 57 -3.89 2.14 -9.89
CA LEU A 57 -3.73 2.89 -11.13
C LEU A 57 -3.08 1.97 -12.16
N ALA A 58 -3.69 1.86 -13.36
CA ALA A 58 -3.14 1.10 -14.47
C ALA A 58 -2.48 2.04 -15.49
N GLU A 59 -1.23 1.79 -15.84
CA GLU A 59 -0.45 2.57 -16.80
C GLU A 59 0.22 1.65 -17.83
N GLY A 60 -0.51 1.31 -18.88
CA GLY A 60 -0.06 0.34 -19.88
C GLY A 60 0.16 -1.05 -19.27
N ASN A 61 1.40 -1.54 -19.29
CA ASN A 61 1.75 -2.83 -18.69
C ASN A 61 2.12 -2.74 -17.21
N ASN A 62 2.19 -1.53 -16.66
CA ASN A 62 2.54 -1.29 -15.27
C ASN A 62 1.29 -1.01 -14.45
N ASN A 63 1.33 -1.39 -13.17
CA ASN A 63 0.23 -1.16 -12.25
C ASN A 63 0.76 -0.69 -10.91
N THR A 64 0.13 0.33 -10.35
CA THR A 64 0.43 0.84 -9.02
C THR A 64 -0.75 0.57 -8.10
N TYR A 65 -0.49 0.00 -6.94
CA TYR A 65 -1.46 -0.28 -5.88
C TYR A 65 -1.14 0.60 -4.69
N PHE A 66 -2.12 1.33 -4.21
CA PHE A 66 -1.99 2.23 -3.06
C PHE A 66 -2.57 1.57 -1.82
N PHE A 67 -1.81 1.63 -0.75
CA PHE A 67 -2.14 1.13 0.57
C PHE A 67 -1.85 2.23 1.59
N PHE A 68 -2.37 2.09 2.80
CA PHE A 68 -1.93 2.88 3.93
C PHE A 68 -1.58 2.00 5.13
N GLU A 69 -0.66 2.48 5.95
CA GLU A 69 -0.32 1.87 7.24
C GLU A 69 -1.19 2.52 8.32
N ASP A 70 -1.84 1.67 9.11
CA ASP A 70 -2.56 2.09 10.30
C ASP A 70 -1.56 2.47 11.39
N ASP A 71 -1.76 3.59 12.09
CA ASP A 71 -0.85 4.10 13.12
C ASP A 71 -0.61 3.13 14.28
N LEU A 72 -1.44 2.11 14.42
CA LEU A 72 -1.42 1.18 15.53
C LEU A 72 -0.74 -0.15 15.20
N ILE A 73 -0.66 -0.50 13.92
CA ILE A 73 -0.16 -1.80 13.47
C ILE A 73 0.90 -1.60 12.37
N PRO A 74 2.17 -1.87 12.66
CA PRO A 74 3.24 -1.72 11.67
C PRO A 74 2.96 -2.48 10.37
N GLY A 75 3.19 -1.81 9.26
CA GLY A 75 3.02 -2.36 7.93
C GLY A 75 4.07 -3.43 7.62
N GLU A 76 3.62 -4.54 7.07
CA GLU A 76 4.47 -5.55 6.49
C GLU A 76 3.81 -6.19 5.27
N TYR A 77 4.65 -6.63 4.32
CA TYR A 77 4.21 -7.35 3.14
C TYR A 77 4.93 -8.68 3.02
N PHE A 78 4.21 -9.69 2.55
CA PHE A 78 4.81 -10.93 2.10
C PHE A 78 4.35 -11.22 0.67
N ILE A 79 5.30 -11.07 -0.28
CA ILE A 79 5.07 -11.20 -1.72
C ILE A 79 5.72 -12.49 -2.19
N ASP A 80 4.99 -13.32 -2.93
CA ASP A 80 5.55 -14.53 -3.55
C ASP A 80 6.66 -14.15 -4.54
N ASN A 81 7.75 -14.91 -4.56
CA ASN A 81 8.88 -14.62 -5.44
C ASN A 81 8.78 -15.28 -6.82
N LYS A 82 7.70 -16.00 -7.08
CA LYS A 82 7.45 -16.59 -8.39
C LYS A 82 7.20 -15.49 -9.41
N ASP A 83 7.81 -15.61 -10.58
CA ASP A 83 7.67 -14.69 -11.70
C ASP A 83 8.17 -13.25 -11.43
N ILE A 84 8.91 -13.03 -10.32
CA ILE A 84 9.58 -11.77 -10.01
C ILE A 84 11.06 -11.89 -10.36
N GLN A 85 11.52 -11.06 -11.28
CA GLN A 85 12.92 -10.95 -11.69
C GLN A 85 13.73 -10.10 -10.71
N ASP A 86 13.16 -8.96 -10.28
CA ASP A 86 13.82 -8.02 -9.38
C ASP A 86 12.81 -7.39 -8.42
N LEU A 87 13.28 -7.05 -7.22
CA LEU A 87 12.49 -6.34 -6.20
C LEU A 87 13.32 -5.17 -5.65
N LYS A 88 12.74 -3.97 -5.69
CA LYS A 88 13.30 -2.76 -5.07
C LYS A 88 12.37 -2.25 -3.99
N VAL A 89 12.94 -1.82 -2.88
CA VAL A 89 12.20 -1.23 -1.76
C VAL A 89 12.83 0.11 -1.41
N LYS A 90 11.99 1.15 -1.33
CA LYS A 90 12.36 2.49 -0.87
C LYS A 90 11.59 2.78 0.41
N ASN A 91 12.26 3.34 1.41
CA ASN A 91 11.70 3.61 2.73
C ASN A 91 11.13 2.38 3.43
N GLY A 92 11.89 1.28 3.38
CA GLY A 92 11.62 0.01 4.03
C GLY A 92 12.79 -0.94 3.85
N THR A 93 12.68 -2.12 4.44
CA THR A 93 13.67 -3.19 4.28
C THR A 93 13.01 -4.45 3.74
N PHE A 94 13.78 -5.28 3.04
CA PHE A 94 13.28 -6.58 2.61
C PHE A 94 14.32 -7.68 2.79
N ARG A 95 13.84 -8.90 2.90
CA ARG A 95 14.65 -10.11 2.86
C ARG A 95 13.99 -11.17 1.98
N LYS A 96 14.81 -11.81 1.17
CA LYS A 96 14.37 -12.94 0.35
C LYS A 96 14.28 -14.19 1.22
N GLU A 97 13.16 -14.85 1.18
CA GLU A 97 12.89 -16.12 1.83
C GLU A 97 12.64 -17.23 0.79
N LYS A 98 12.53 -18.47 1.23
CA LYS A 98 12.30 -19.62 0.33
C LYS A 98 11.09 -19.41 -0.58
N ASN A 99 9.99 -18.86 -0.04
CA ASN A 99 8.70 -18.77 -0.72
C ASN A 99 8.25 -17.33 -0.97
N GLY A 100 9.17 -16.36 -0.94
CA GLY A 100 8.78 -14.96 -1.18
C GLY A 100 9.77 -13.94 -0.67
N TYR A 101 9.37 -12.69 -0.80
CA TYR A 101 10.02 -11.52 -0.22
C TYR A 101 9.20 -11.04 0.97
N PHE A 102 9.83 -10.96 2.12
CA PHE A 102 9.24 -10.33 3.29
C PHE A 102 9.77 -8.91 3.41
N ILE A 103 8.87 -7.94 3.50
CA ILE A 103 9.16 -6.52 3.57
C ILE A 103 8.58 -5.99 4.88
N ASP A 104 9.38 -5.25 5.64
CA ASP A 104 9.00 -4.61 6.91
C ASP A 104 9.80 -3.31 7.14
N GLN A 105 9.69 -2.75 8.35
CA GLN A 105 10.35 -1.49 8.74
C GLN A 105 10.04 -0.37 7.75
N LEU A 106 8.79 -0.28 7.35
CA LEU A 106 8.33 0.77 6.45
C LEU A 106 8.41 2.13 7.14
N THR A 107 8.72 3.15 6.35
CA THR A 107 8.50 4.56 6.70
C THR A 107 7.43 5.06 5.73
N PRO A 108 6.13 4.97 6.09
CA PRO A 108 5.03 5.31 5.21
C PRO A 108 5.12 6.74 4.67
N GLY A 109 4.53 6.95 3.52
CA GLY A 109 4.48 8.21 2.78
C GLY A 109 4.55 7.96 1.28
N LYS A 110 4.40 9.01 0.48
CA LYS A 110 4.38 8.96 -1.01
C LYS A 110 5.62 8.29 -1.61
N GLU A 111 6.73 8.32 -0.89
CA GLU A 111 8.01 7.74 -1.31
C GLU A 111 8.26 6.32 -0.76
N CYS A 112 7.34 5.78 0.05
CA CYS A 112 7.43 4.41 0.54
C CYS A 112 6.92 3.46 -0.54
N THR A 113 7.84 2.87 -1.31
CA THR A 113 7.51 2.08 -2.49
C THR A 113 8.17 0.71 -2.50
N ILE A 114 7.43 -0.27 -3.02
CA ILE A 114 7.93 -1.60 -3.36
C ILE A 114 7.69 -1.77 -4.86
N GLU A 115 8.74 -2.02 -5.64
CA GLU A 115 8.66 -2.27 -7.07
C GLU A 115 9.05 -3.72 -7.38
N ALA A 116 8.10 -4.50 -7.84
CA ALA A 116 8.32 -5.86 -8.32
C ALA A 116 8.37 -5.86 -9.85
N THR A 117 9.55 -6.08 -10.41
CA THR A 117 9.75 -6.27 -11.86
C THR A 117 9.50 -7.74 -12.19
N LYS A 118 8.53 -8.00 -13.03
CA LYS A 118 8.18 -9.34 -13.50
C LYS A 118 9.15 -9.84 -14.58
N ASN A 119 9.19 -11.14 -14.81
CA ASN A 119 10.02 -11.75 -15.84
C ASN A 119 9.73 -11.24 -17.27
N ASN A 120 8.55 -10.69 -17.50
CA ASN A 120 8.17 -10.07 -18.78
C ASN A 120 8.46 -8.56 -18.85
N GLY A 121 9.15 -8.00 -17.86
CA GLY A 121 9.53 -6.60 -17.78
C GLY A 121 8.43 -5.66 -17.23
N ALA A 122 7.21 -6.13 -17.02
CA ALA A 122 6.15 -5.31 -16.43
C ALA A 122 6.45 -5.02 -14.94
N ILE A 123 6.12 -3.83 -14.48
CA ILE A 123 6.33 -3.40 -13.09
C ILE A 123 5.01 -3.38 -12.34
N VAL A 124 5.01 -4.01 -11.18
CA VAL A 124 3.93 -3.87 -10.20
C VAL A 124 4.50 -3.11 -9.00
N ARG A 125 3.93 -1.94 -8.74
CA ARG A 125 4.35 -1.05 -7.66
C ARG A 125 3.31 -1.06 -6.54
N PHE A 126 3.80 -1.08 -5.30
CA PHE A 126 3.00 -0.86 -4.09
C PHE A 126 3.49 0.43 -3.46
N VAL A 127 2.58 1.34 -3.15
CA VAL A 127 2.85 2.60 -2.43
C VAL A 127 2.18 2.50 -1.08
N THR A 128 2.91 2.75 -0.01
CA THR A 128 2.37 2.72 1.35
C THR A 128 2.32 4.12 1.92
N LEU A 129 1.14 4.70 1.97
CA LEU A 129 0.87 6.01 2.53
C LEU A 129 0.78 5.97 4.06
N THR A 130 0.89 7.12 4.70
CA THR A 130 0.44 7.28 6.08
C THR A 130 -1.09 7.20 6.15
N GLU A 131 -1.64 6.97 7.34
CA GLU A 131 -3.10 7.03 7.54
C GLU A 131 -3.63 8.42 7.17
N GLU A 132 -2.95 9.50 7.57
CA GLU A 132 -3.30 10.87 7.19
C GLU A 132 -3.30 11.10 5.67
N GLU A 133 -2.25 10.67 4.95
CA GLU A 133 -2.20 10.81 3.49
C GLU A 133 -3.29 10.02 2.78
N SER A 134 -3.79 8.95 3.38
CA SER A 134 -4.87 8.13 2.81
C SER A 134 -6.21 8.87 2.73
N ASP A 135 -6.42 9.87 3.57
CA ASP A 135 -7.61 10.72 3.55
C ASP A 135 -7.60 11.74 2.39
N TYR A 136 -6.43 11.96 1.80
CA TYR A 136 -6.22 12.97 0.74
C TYR A 136 -5.93 12.35 -0.63
N ILE A 137 -6.20 11.07 -0.82
CA ILE A 137 -6.03 10.41 -2.11
C ILE A 137 -7.29 10.52 -2.96
N TRP A 138 -7.13 10.98 -4.19
CA TRP A 138 -8.19 11.15 -5.17
C TRP A 138 -7.92 10.30 -6.39
N LYS A 139 -8.89 9.54 -6.82
CA LYS A 139 -8.82 8.78 -8.07
C LYS A 139 -9.94 9.23 -9.00
N GLY A 140 -9.62 9.43 -10.28
CA GLY A 140 -10.57 9.81 -11.31
C GLY A 140 -10.12 9.40 -12.69
N THR A 141 -10.88 9.88 -13.70
CA THR A 141 -10.59 9.63 -15.11
C THR A 141 -10.73 10.91 -15.90
N ILE A 142 -9.72 11.28 -16.69
CA ILE A 142 -9.74 12.41 -17.63
C ILE A 142 -9.45 11.89 -19.03
N LYS A 143 -10.32 12.20 -19.99
CA LYS A 143 -10.17 11.78 -21.41
C LYS A 143 -9.87 10.28 -21.53
N GLY A 144 -10.54 9.45 -20.70
CA GLY A 144 -10.38 8.01 -20.71
C GLY A 144 -9.10 7.49 -20.05
N LYS A 145 -8.28 8.36 -19.43
CA LYS A 145 -7.09 7.97 -18.67
C LYS A 145 -7.33 8.12 -17.17
N GLU A 146 -7.08 7.06 -16.42
CA GLU A 146 -7.10 7.11 -14.96
C GLU A 146 -5.97 8.00 -14.43
N PHE A 147 -6.23 8.64 -13.30
CA PHE A 147 -5.23 9.37 -12.53
C PHE A 147 -5.42 9.13 -11.03
N VAL A 148 -4.35 9.33 -10.28
CA VAL A 148 -4.36 9.40 -8.82
C VAL A 148 -3.62 10.66 -8.40
N VAL A 149 -4.23 11.44 -7.52
CA VAL A 149 -3.64 12.64 -6.90
C VAL A 149 -3.68 12.48 -5.40
N ILE A 150 -2.57 12.81 -4.73
CA ILE A 150 -2.49 12.84 -3.27
C ILE A 150 -2.22 14.29 -2.87
N SER A 151 -3.24 14.97 -2.38
CA SER A 151 -3.20 16.39 -2.03
C SER A 151 -4.23 16.72 -0.96
N ASN A 152 -3.81 17.52 0.02
CA ASN A 152 -4.69 18.11 1.02
C ASN A 152 -5.40 19.41 0.53
N SER A 153 -5.15 19.83 -0.72
CA SER A 153 -5.88 20.90 -1.36
C SER A 153 -7.22 20.41 -1.89
N SER A 154 -8.22 21.25 -1.89
CA SER A 154 -9.49 20.96 -2.56
C SER A 154 -9.27 20.72 -4.04
N LEU A 155 -9.87 19.66 -4.57
CA LEU A 155 -9.71 19.26 -5.97
C LEU A 155 -11.00 19.52 -6.73
N ILE A 156 -10.93 20.38 -7.74
CA ILE A 156 -11.99 20.54 -8.74
C ILE A 156 -11.57 19.75 -9.98
N TYR A 157 -12.44 18.87 -10.37
CA TYR A 157 -12.24 18.02 -11.52
C TYR A 157 -13.40 18.21 -12.49
N ASP A 158 -13.04 18.53 -13.72
CA ASP A 158 -13.98 18.52 -14.82
C ASP A 158 -13.42 17.65 -15.96
N ASN A 159 -14.20 17.42 -17.03
CA ASN A 159 -13.87 16.44 -18.07
C ASN A 159 -12.50 16.63 -18.74
N ASP A 160 -11.88 17.78 -18.61
CA ASP A 160 -10.68 18.15 -19.34
C ASP A 160 -9.44 18.44 -18.45
N LYS A 161 -9.65 18.77 -17.18
CA LYS A 161 -8.58 19.18 -16.29
C LYS A 161 -8.84 18.93 -14.81
N ILE A 162 -7.75 18.85 -14.06
CA ILE A 162 -7.75 18.90 -12.60
C ILE A 162 -7.25 20.28 -12.18
N THR A 163 -7.96 20.90 -11.26
CA THR A 163 -7.55 22.15 -10.62
C THR A 163 -7.44 21.89 -9.12
N LEU A 164 -6.27 22.15 -8.55
CA LEU A 164 -6.08 22.16 -7.10
C LEU A 164 -6.32 23.58 -6.61
N ILE A 165 -7.17 23.71 -5.59
CA ILE A 165 -7.45 24.97 -4.91
C ILE A 165 -6.78 24.91 -3.55
N ASP A 166 -5.78 25.75 -3.34
CA ASP A 166 -5.17 25.92 -2.02
C ASP A 166 -6.03 26.93 -1.25
N GLU A 167 -6.78 26.47 -0.27
CA GLU A 167 -7.63 27.30 0.59
C GLU A 167 -6.82 27.99 1.70
N ARG A 168 -5.52 27.73 1.80
CA ARG A 168 -4.68 28.45 2.76
C ARG A 168 -4.50 29.88 2.28
N PRO A 169 -4.95 30.90 3.06
CA PRO A 169 -4.66 32.29 2.71
C PRO A 169 -3.13 32.41 2.61
N SER A 170 -2.65 33.00 1.51
CA SER A 170 -1.26 33.37 1.38
C SER A 170 -0.94 34.38 2.48
N THR A 171 -0.42 33.92 3.60
CA THR A 171 0.13 34.78 4.66
C THR A 171 1.50 35.28 4.22
N GLU A 172 1.54 35.97 3.08
CA GLU A 172 2.67 36.81 2.69
C GLU A 172 2.10 38.11 2.16
N ALA A 173 1.71 38.95 3.10
CA ALA A 173 1.60 40.37 2.94
C ALA A 173 2.53 41.00 3.97
N TRP A 174 3.77 41.24 3.59
CA TRP A 174 4.66 42.24 4.18
C TRP A 174 5.46 42.92 3.09
#